data_c9cce8b26f376bdce3aef71fe40dd56c
#
_entry.id   c9cce8b26f376bdce3aef71fe40dd56c
#
_cell.length_a   1.000
_cell.length_b   1.000
_cell.length_c   1.000
_cell.angle_alpha   90.00
_cell.angle_beta   90.00
_cell.angle_gamma   90.00
#
_symmetry.space_group_name_H-M   'P 1'
#
loop_
_entity.id
_entity.type
_entity.pdbx_description
1 polymer ?
#
loop_
_entity_poly.entity_id
_entity_poly.type
_entity_poly.pdbx_seq_one_letter_code
_entity_poly.pdbx_strand_id
1 'polypeptide(L)'
;MRATVSFLYDIVHLPRHILYLEAMPEGSEHSYQNGFGGGLDRGDRGDRAGRGGTQTSAAAGDPIFDRVPPHDDDAEMAVLGGMLMSKDAIGEVSQTIDVTDFYQPKHQTIYNAIIDLFSASQPVDVVLVANQLLADGNLDKVGGADYLHSLVASVPTAANAMYYAEIVHQRAILRNVIAAGTKIAQLGYSAEGSQAEDVVNLAQSEIYEMSMGKVRQDYAAIGPVVHDALDQLDKLQQGLVNKGVPTGFRDIDDVTQGLQPGQMVVVAGRPAMGKSTLGIDFARAAALHHNMTSVVFSLEMSKVELAQRIISAETNIPMAALRRADDITPERWNTLNQFWTKMQNAPLFIDDSPNMSLMEIRAKCRRLKQTNDLKLVVIDYLQLMTSGKAVESRQQEVSEFSRALKLLAKELEVPVVALSQLNRGPEMRNDKKPQLSDLRESGSIEQDADVVFLVHRPDFYDKEDRPGEADIIMAKHRNGPTETFHLAFLGATSKFKDMPQDYNANQGV
;
A
#
# COMPACT_ATOMS: atom_id res chain seq x y z
N MET A 1 -19.54 -34.81 -33.58
CA MET A 1 -19.94 -33.45 -33.11
C MET A 1 -20.53 -33.42 -31.67
N ARG A 2 -20.72 -34.56 -30.98
CA ARG A 2 -21.22 -34.62 -29.58
C ARG A 2 -20.13 -34.91 -28.52
N ALA A 3 -18.92 -35.18 -28.91
CA ALA A 3 -17.83 -35.57 -27.98
C ALA A 3 -16.99 -34.40 -27.47
N THR A 4 -17.06 -33.22 -28.10
CA THR A 4 -16.22 -32.06 -27.75
C THR A 4 -16.87 -31.11 -26.73
N VAL A 5 -18.17 -31.22 -26.50
CA VAL A 5 -18.90 -30.36 -25.54
C VAL A 5 -18.81 -30.93 -24.10
N SER A 6 -18.60 -32.25 -23.98
CA SER A 6 -18.47 -32.90 -22.65
C SER A 6 -17.18 -32.53 -21.89
N PHE A 7 -16.11 -32.13 -22.60
CA PHE A 7 -14.81 -31.83 -21.98
C PHE A 7 -14.75 -30.48 -21.30
N LEU A 8 -15.64 -29.56 -21.65
CA LEU A 8 -15.71 -28.21 -21.04
C LEU A 8 -16.56 -28.16 -19.76
N TYR A 9 -17.48 -29.15 -19.60
CA TYR A 9 -18.35 -29.21 -18.41
C TYR A 9 -17.63 -29.81 -17.19
N ASP A 10 -16.61 -30.65 -17.40
CA ASP A 10 -15.81 -31.28 -16.34
C ASP A 10 -14.73 -30.36 -15.75
N ILE A 11 -14.40 -29.23 -16.43
CA ILE A 11 -13.40 -28.26 -15.93
C ILE A 11 -13.99 -27.28 -14.90
N VAL A 12 -15.33 -27.13 -14.86
CA VAL A 12 -16.01 -26.21 -13.94
C VAL A 12 -16.30 -26.82 -12.57
N HIS A 13 -16.13 -28.17 -12.42
CA HIS A 13 -16.38 -28.89 -11.19
C HIS A 13 -15.14 -29.68 -10.71
N LEU A 14 -14.05 -28.98 -10.40
CA LEU A 14 -12.98 -29.54 -9.57
C LEU A 14 -13.27 -29.27 -8.09
N PRO A 15 -13.24 -30.31 -7.24
CA PRO A 15 -13.58 -30.19 -5.83
C PRO A 15 -12.50 -29.40 -5.06
N ARG A 16 -12.96 -28.47 -4.25
CA ARG A 16 -12.19 -27.89 -3.15
C ARG A 16 -11.85 -28.99 -2.16
N HIS A 17 -10.62 -29.49 -2.13
CA HIS A 17 -9.97 -30.14 -0.97
C HIS A 17 -8.56 -30.57 -1.36
N ILE A 18 -7.55 -29.78 -1.03
CA ILE A 18 -6.26 -30.28 -0.58
C ILE A 18 -5.79 -29.29 0.50
N LEU A 19 -6.12 -29.60 1.75
CA LEU A 19 -5.41 -29.14 2.92
C LEU A 19 -4.73 -30.37 3.52
N TYR A 20 -3.43 -30.37 3.52
CA TYR A 20 -2.60 -31.31 4.26
C TYR A 20 -2.93 -31.22 5.76
N LEU A 21 -3.31 -32.32 6.36
CA LEU A 21 -3.23 -32.57 7.80
C LEU A 21 -2.59 -33.96 7.96
N GLU A 22 -1.39 -33.90 8.47
CA GLU A 22 -0.68 -35.12 8.94
C GLU A 22 -1.38 -35.73 10.15
N ALA A 23 -1.35 -37.06 10.16
CA ALA A 23 -2.00 -37.95 11.09
C ALA A 23 -1.42 -37.88 12.52
N MET A 24 -2.30 -37.99 13.50
CA MET A 24 -2.00 -38.52 14.82
C MET A 24 -3.03 -39.63 15.19
N PRO A 25 -2.68 -40.64 15.96
CA PRO A 25 -3.36 -41.92 16.00
C PRO A 25 -4.56 -42.00 16.96
N GLU A 26 -5.45 -42.95 16.63
CA GLU A 26 -6.65 -43.36 17.37
C GLU A 26 -6.36 -43.85 18.79
N GLY A 27 -7.26 -43.51 19.71
CA GLY A 27 -7.31 -44.14 21.01
C GLY A 27 -8.48 -43.73 21.91
N SER A 28 -9.49 -44.58 21.99
CA SER A 28 -10.46 -44.83 23.06
C SER A 28 -11.72 -43.97 23.19
N GLU A 29 -12.83 -44.59 22.79
CA GLU A 29 -14.20 -44.35 23.18
C GLU A 29 -14.43 -44.35 24.70
N HIS A 30 -15.17 -43.39 25.22
CA HIS A 30 -16.01 -43.62 26.40
C HIS A 30 -17.30 -42.80 26.29
N SER A 31 -18.36 -43.56 26.13
CA SER A 31 -19.78 -43.20 26.23
C SER A 31 -20.13 -42.65 27.62
N TYR A 32 -20.95 -41.59 27.67
CA TYR A 32 -21.84 -41.36 28.81
C TYR A 32 -23.25 -41.05 28.35
N GLN A 33 -24.15 -41.96 28.76
CA GLN A 33 -25.59 -41.92 28.59
C GLN A 33 -26.25 -40.95 29.58
N ASN A 34 -27.39 -40.45 29.11
CA ASN A 34 -28.42 -39.71 29.85
C ASN A 34 -28.98 -40.49 31.07
N GLY A 35 -29.34 -39.75 32.13
CA GLY A 35 -30.18 -40.23 33.20
C GLY A 35 -30.93 -39.09 33.90
N PHE A 36 -32.20 -38.95 33.54
CA PHE A 36 -33.20 -38.17 34.32
C PHE A 36 -33.65 -39.01 35.52
N GLY A 37 -33.94 -38.35 36.67
CA GLY A 37 -34.75 -38.98 37.71
C GLY A 37 -34.66 -38.26 39.05
N GLY A 38 -35.76 -37.69 39.44
CA GLY A 38 -35.99 -36.93 40.66
C GLY A 38 -36.20 -37.79 41.93
N GLY A 39 -36.36 -37.12 43.05
CA GLY A 39 -36.81 -37.73 44.32
C GLY A 39 -36.60 -36.81 45.51
N LEU A 40 -37.66 -36.32 46.04
CA LEU A 40 -37.83 -35.67 47.34
C LEU A 40 -37.42 -36.60 48.49
N ASP A 41 -36.79 -36.13 49.57
CA ASP A 41 -37.39 -36.24 50.89
C ASP A 41 -36.62 -35.50 52.01
N ARG A 42 -37.35 -35.25 53.08
CA ARG A 42 -37.21 -34.40 54.24
C ARG A 42 -36.23 -34.93 55.31
N GLY A 43 -35.81 -33.99 56.16
CA GLY A 43 -35.49 -34.24 57.58
C GLY A 43 -34.21 -33.58 58.04
N ASP A 44 -34.30 -32.54 58.70
CA ASP A 44 -34.48 -32.11 60.13
C ASP A 44 -33.15 -31.96 60.90
N ARG A 45 -33.04 -30.72 61.45
CA ARG A 45 -32.38 -30.27 62.71
C ARG A 45 -30.85 -30.35 62.92
N GLY A 46 -30.32 -29.16 63.21
CA GLY A 46 -29.21 -29.02 64.15
C GLY A 46 -28.38 -27.75 64.03
N ASP A 47 -28.70 -26.81 64.91
CA ASP A 47 -27.95 -25.59 65.25
C ASP A 47 -26.40 -25.75 65.29
N ARG A 48 -25.68 -24.72 64.77
CA ARG A 48 -24.84 -23.81 65.57
C ARG A 48 -24.09 -22.78 64.74
N ALA A 49 -24.07 -21.58 65.31
CA ALA A 49 -23.44 -20.36 64.89
C ALA A 49 -21.95 -20.47 64.47
N GLY A 50 -21.60 -19.79 63.40
CA GLY A 50 -20.23 -19.48 63.04
C GLY A 50 -20.21 -18.31 62.04
N ARG A 51 -19.79 -17.15 62.51
CA ARG A 51 -19.50 -15.95 61.71
C ARG A 51 -18.52 -16.25 60.61
N GLY A 52 -18.85 -15.89 59.36
CA GLY A 52 -17.91 -15.94 58.25
C GLY A 52 -18.43 -15.07 57.12
N GLY A 53 -17.74 -13.97 56.85
CA GLY A 53 -18.10 -12.92 55.96
C GLY A 53 -18.47 -13.36 54.52
N THR A 54 -19.49 -12.70 54.02
CA THR A 54 -19.87 -12.64 52.62
C THR A 54 -18.68 -12.14 51.79
N GLN A 55 -17.93 -13.06 51.20
CA GLN A 55 -17.12 -12.76 50.04
C GLN A 55 -18.06 -12.61 48.84
N THR A 56 -18.37 -11.37 48.52
CA THR A 56 -18.87 -11.00 47.21
C THR A 56 -17.78 -11.46 46.22
N SER A 57 -18.12 -12.43 45.41
CA SER A 57 -17.31 -12.82 44.23
C SER A 57 -17.26 -11.58 43.33
N ALA A 58 -16.18 -10.82 43.46
CA ALA A 58 -15.81 -9.83 42.46
C ALA A 58 -15.63 -10.62 41.13
N ALA A 59 -16.37 -10.17 40.12
CA ALA A 59 -16.16 -10.65 38.75
C ALA A 59 -14.67 -10.65 38.48
N ALA A 60 -14.14 -11.81 38.12
CA ALA A 60 -12.75 -11.94 37.67
C ALA A 60 -12.58 -11.02 36.47
N GLY A 61 -11.90 -9.89 36.66
CA GLY A 61 -11.48 -9.01 35.58
C GLY A 61 -10.65 -9.84 34.60
N ASP A 62 -10.84 -9.59 33.34
CA ASP A 62 -10.19 -10.32 32.25
C ASP A 62 -8.67 -10.23 32.45
N PRO A 63 -7.94 -11.34 32.65
CA PRO A 63 -6.53 -11.33 33.09
C PRO A 63 -5.55 -10.71 32.07
N ILE A 64 -6.03 -10.29 30.91
CA ILE A 64 -5.24 -9.64 29.86
C ILE A 64 -5.00 -8.15 30.18
N PHE A 65 -5.95 -7.47 30.85
CA PHE A 65 -5.86 -6.02 31.10
C PHE A 65 -5.14 -5.66 32.41
N ASP A 66 -4.83 -6.63 33.27
CA ASP A 66 -4.12 -6.43 34.54
C ASP A 66 -2.60 -6.60 34.45
N ARG A 67 -2.06 -6.81 33.23
CA ARG A 67 -0.63 -6.98 33.03
C ARG A 67 0.11 -5.67 32.93
N VAL A 68 1.27 -5.57 33.60
CA VAL A 68 2.16 -4.44 33.48
C VAL A 68 2.65 -4.32 32.02
N PRO A 69 2.53 -3.14 31.38
CA PRO A 69 3.00 -2.96 30.01
C PRO A 69 4.50 -3.28 29.87
N PRO A 70 4.95 -3.78 28.71
CA PRO A 70 6.36 -4.07 28.47
C PRO A 70 7.26 -2.84 28.66
N HIS A 71 8.25 -2.93 29.54
CA HIS A 71 9.25 -1.88 29.82
C HIS A 71 10.55 -2.53 30.28
N ASP A 72 11.60 -1.73 30.36
CA ASP A 72 12.91 -2.12 30.86
C ASP A 72 13.57 -0.89 31.55
N ASP A 73 13.38 -0.79 32.86
CA ASP A 73 13.84 0.36 33.64
C ASP A 73 15.35 0.49 33.62
N ASP A 74 16.08 -0.62 33.64
CA ASP A 74 17.54 -0.63 33.60
C ASP A 74 18.07 -0.11 32.26
N ALA A 75 17.41 -0.49 31.15
CA ALA A 75 17.77 0.02 29.83
C ALA A 75 17.44 1.54 29.72
N GLU A 76 16.30 2.01 30.24
CA GLU A 76 15.96 3.43 30.26
C GLU A 76 16.98 4.25 31.06
N MET A 77 17.35 3.77 32.23
CA MET A 77 18.40 4.40 33.07
C MET A 77 19.75 4.44 32.34
N ALA A 78 20.13 3.35 31.68
CA ALA A 78 21.38 3.25 30.94
C ALA A 78 21.45 4.22 29.75
N VAL A 79 20.32 4.39 29.03
CA VAL A 79 20.21 5.38 27.94
C VAL A 79 20.45 6.78 28.48
N LEU A 80 19.69 7.20 29.49
CA LEU A 80 19.80 8.54 30.06
C LEU A 80 21.20 8.81 30.68
N GLY A 81 21.76 7.81 31.39
CA GLY A 81 23.10 7.88 31.91
C GLY A 81 24.16 8.07 30.82
N GLY A 82 24.06 7.32 29.71
CA GLY A 82 24.92 7.45 28.54
C GLY A 82 24.83 8.83 27.88
N MET A 83 23.62 9.38 27.74
CA MET A 83 23.38 10.73 27.20
C MET A 83 23.98 11.84 28.11
N LEU A 84 23.92 11.66 29.43
CA LEU A 84 24.55 12.60 30.39
C LEU A 84 26.09 12.56 30.37
N MET A 85 26.69 11.46 29.89
CA MET A 85 28.13 11.26 29.81
C MET A 85 28.76 11.71 28.50
N SER A 86 28.01 11.68 27.39
CA SER A 86 28.55 11.92 26.04
C SER A 86 27.57 12.68 25.15
N LYS A 87 28.08 13.78 24.56
CA LYS A 87 27.33 14.56 23.57
C LYS A 87 27.04 13.74 22.29
N ASP A 88 27.95 12.88 21.86
CA ASP A 88 27.78 12.03 20.68
C ASP A 88 26.69 11.02 20.92
N ALA A 89 26.62 10.44 22.14
CA ALA A 89 25.51 9.53 22.50
C ALA A 89 24.14 10.21 22.44
N ILE A 90 24.02 11.50 22.75
CA ILE A 90 22.76 12.25 22.62
C ILE A 90 22.33 12.27 21.16
N GLY A 91 23.27 12.58 20.25
CA GLY A 91 22.99 12.62 18.80
C GLY A 91 22.53 11.28 18.24
N GLU A 92 23.19 10.19 18.64
CA GLU A 92 22.83 8.83 18.19
C GLU A 92 21.49 8.36 18.78
N VAL A 93 21.30 8.50 20.08
CA VAL A 93 20.09 8.09 20.78
C VAL A 93 18.86 8.85 20.28
N SER A 94 18.96 10.16 20.05
CA SER A 94 17.83 10.98 19.57
C SER A 94 17.34 10.61 18.16
N GLN A 95 18.14 9.90 17.37
CA GLN A 95 17.73 9.36 16.07
C GLN A 95 16.90 8.07 16.21
N THR A 96 17.05 7.35 17.32
CA THR A 96 16.44 6.02 17.51
C THR A 96 15.20 6.06 18.38
N ILE A 97 15.20 6.83 19.48
CA ILE A 97 14.07 6.91 20.42
C ILE A 97 13.56 8.34 20.59
N ASP A 98 12.32 8.41 21.02
CA ASP A 98 11.65 9.67 21.38
C ASP A 98 11.23 9.65 22.84
N VAL A 99 10.77 10.80 23.34
CA VAL A 99 10.25 10.96 24.70
C VAL A 99 9.15 9.94 25.03
N THR A 100 8.28 9.61 24.05
CA THR A 100 7.18 8.66 24.20
C THR A 100 7.64 7.20 24.28
N ASP A 101 8.89 6.91 23.96
CA ASP A 101 9.46 5.57 24.03
C ASP A 101 9.86 5.18 25.46
N PHE A 102 10.01 6.15 26.35
CA PHE A 102 10.21 5.88 27.77
C PHE A 102 8.91 5.51 28.47
N TYR A 103 8.95 4.48 29.28
CA TYR A 103 7.80 4.04 30.10
C TYR A 103 7.65 4.92 31.34
N GLN A 104 8.76 5.25 32.01
CA GLN A 104 8.75 6.02 33.25
C GLN A 104 8.57 7.53 32.98
N PRO A 105 7.52 8.18 33.54
CA PRO A 105 7.33 9.62 33.34
C PRO A 105 8.51 10.50 33.77
N LYS A 106 9.24 10.07 34.82
CA LYS A 106 10.46 10.76 35.26
C LYS A 106 11.56 10.73 34.21
N HIS A 107 11.71 9.59 33.48
CA HIS A 107 12.69 9.44 32.39
C HIS A 107 12.31 10.29 31.19
N GLN A 108 11.02 10.38 30.86
CA GLN A 108 10.52 11.28 29.81
C GLN A 108 10.87 12.74 30.11
N THR A 109 10.71 13.16 31.37
CA THR A 109 11.04 14.52 31.80
C THR A 109 12.54 14.81 31.73
N ILE A 110 13.38 13.85 32.14
CA ILE A 110 14.83 13.98 32.06
C ILE A 110 15.30 14.02 30.59
N TYR A 111 14.77 13.13 29.75
CA TYR A 111 15.07 13.09 28.33
C TYR A 111 14.78 14.42 27.65
N ASN A 112 13.58 15.01 27.89
CA ASN A 112 13.25 16.32 27.35
C ASN A 112 14.24 17.41 27.78
N ALA A 113 14.61 17.48 29.06
CA ALA A 113 15.59 18.46 29.52
C ALA A 113 16.97 18.30 28.86
N ILE A 114 17.40 17.05 28.61
CA ILE A 114 18.65 16.75 27.86
C ILE A 114 18.52 17.25 26.40
N ILE A 115 17.43 16.94 25.72
CA ILE A 115 17.20 17.33 24.31
C ILE A 115 17.06 18.85 24.18
N ASP A 116 16.40 19.53 25.10
CA ASP A 116 16.26 21.00 25.10
C ASP A 116 17.62 21.67 25.18
N LEU A 117 18.49 21.27 26.14
CA LEU A 117 19.85 21.77 26.25
C LEU A 117 20.69 21.46 25.01
N PHE A 118 20.60 20.25 24.49
CA PHE A 118 21.33 19.83 23.30
C PHE A 118 20.92 20.64 22.06
N SER A 119 19.60 20.84 21.87
CA SER A 119 19.05 21.64 20.78
C SER A 119 19.43 23.11 20.85
N ALA A 120 19.58 23.65 22.07
CA ALA A 120 20.07 24.98 22.29
C ALA A 120 21.61 25.09 22.15
N SER A 121 22.28 24.00 21.72
CA SER A 121 23.76 23.91 21.60
C SER A 121 24.49 24.17 22.92
N GLN A 122 23.85 23.97 24.07
CA GLN A 122 24.43 24.06 25.37
C GLN A 122 25.14 22.76 25.76
N PRO A 123 26.15 22.83 26.67
CA PRO A 123 26.72 21.62 27.25
C PRO A 123 25.63 20.84 28.01
N VAL A 124 25.71 19.51 27.95
CA VAL A 124 24.80 18.62 28.67
C VAL A 124 25.60 17.83 29.68
N ASP A 125 25.34 18.08 30.95
CA ASP A 125 25.88 17.35 32.08
C ASP A 125 24.84 17.31 33.23
N VAL A 126 25.15 16.54 34.26
CA VAL A 126 24.22 16.34 35.40
C VAL A 126 23.85 17.67 36.08
N VAL A 127 24.79 18.61 36.18
CA VAL A 127 24.58 19.89 36.88
C VAL A 127 23.65 20.81 36.06
N LEU A 128 23.89 20.90 34.75
CA LEU A 128 23.08 21.74 33.87
C LEU A 128 21.69 21.19 33.68
N VAL A 129 21.53 19.85 33.54
CA VAL A 129 20.22 19.21 33.50
C VAL A 129 19.45 19.38 34.82
N ALA A 130 20.11 19.28 35.97
CA ALA A 130 19.50 19.56 37.28
C ALA A 130 19.04 21.01 37.38
N ASN A 131 19.81 21.97 36.92
CA ASN A 131 19.44 23.38 36.91
C ASN A 131 18.25 23.67 35.98
N GLN A 132 18.25 23.06 34.78
CA GLN A 132 17.10 23.15 33.86
C GLN A 132 15.82 22.59 34.49
N LEU A 133 15.90 21.39 35.08
CA LEU A 133 14.76 20.74 35.75
C LEU A 133 14.30 21.54 36.98
N LEU A 134 15.19 22.23 37.67
CA LEU A 134 14.87 23.11 38.79
C LEU A 134 14.10 24.36 38.29
N ALA A 135 14.58 24.97 37.21
CA ALA A 135 13.94 26.12 36.59
C ALA A 135 12.52 25.79 36.11
N ASP A 136 12.31 24.57 35.59
CA ASP A 136 11.03 24.06 35.12
C ASP A 136 10.11 23.53 36.24
N GLY A 137 10.59 23.52 37.51
CA GLY A 137 9.83 23.03 38.68
C GLY A 137 9.62 21.50 38.67
N ASN A 138 10.50 20.76 38.00
CA ASN A 138 10.35 19.30 37.80
C ASN A 138 11.47 18.50 38.53
N LEU A 139 12.48 19.15 39.14
CA LEU A 139 13.61 18.43 39.76
C LEU A 139 13.15 17.44 40.83
N ASP A 140 12.22 17.83 41.71
CA ASP A 140 11.73 16.95 42.77
C ASP A 140 10.93 15.76 42.23
N LYS A 141 10.21 15.96 41.11
CA LYS A 141 9.40 14.90 40.46
C LYS A 141 10.25 13.81 39.84
N VAL A 142 11.45 14.12 39.43
CA VAL A 142 12.38 13.15 38.85
C VAL A 142 13.25 12.43 39.89
N GLY A 143 13.17 12.84 41.14
CA GLY A 143 13.96 12.25 42.25
C GLY A 143 15.18 13.04 42.66
N GLY A 144 15.25 14.35 42.33
CA GLY A 144 16.33 15.24 42.71
C GLY A 144 17.63 15.03 41.95
N ALA A 145 18.64 15.82 42.32
CA ALA A 145 19.99 15.71 41.71
C ALA A 145 20.65 14.35 41.99
N ASP A 146 20.34 13.72 43.11
CA ASP A 146 20.91 12.41 43.47
C ASP A 146 20.49 11.31 42.48
N TYR A 147 19.25 11.40 41.95
CA TYR A 147 18.78 10.47 40.93
C TYR A 147 19.54 10.65 39.60
N LEU A 148 19.83 11.88 39.17
CA LEU A 148 20.66 12.15 37.99
C LEU A 148 22.07 11.61 38.13
N HIS A 149 22.64 11.75 39.30
CA HIS A 149 23.96 11.15 39.61
C HIS A 149 23.89 9.61 39.58
N SER A 150 22.80 8.99 40.04
CA SER A 150 22.63 7.54 40.00
C SER A 150 22.51 7.01 38.56
N LEU A 151 21.92 7.78 37.64
CA LEU A 151 21.87 7.42 36.22
C LEU A 151 23.26 7.31 35.61
N VAL A 152 24.11 8.30 35.87
CA VAL A 152 25.51 8.26 35.37
C VAL A 152 26.29 7.13 36.02
N ALA A 153 26.10 6.90 37.32
CA ALA A 153 26.79 5.83 38.05
C ALA A 153 26.40 4.42 37.63
N SER A 154 25.17 4.24 37.06
CA SER A 154 24.68 2.95 36.60
C SER A 154 25.30 2.50 35.28
N VAL A 155 25.96 3.39 34.53
CA VAL A 155 26.47 3.12 33.17
C VAL A 155 28.00 3.09 33.16
N PRO A 156 28.64 1.96 32.84
CA PRO A 156 30.08 1.87 32.77
C PRO A 156 30.72 2.69 31.63
N THR A 157 29.98 2.85 30.52
CA THR A 157 30.45 3.55 29.31
C THR A 157 29.30 4.09 28.50
N ALA A 158 29.43 5.30 27.95
CA ALA A 158 28.45 5.89 27.04
C ALA A 158 28.36 5.18 25.67
N ALA A 159 29.39 4.40 25.30
CA ALA A 159 29.44 3.71 24.00
C ALA A 159 28.30 2.73 23.75
N ASN A 160 27.63 2.24 24.79
CA ASN A 160 26.54 1.29 24.67
C ASN A 160 25.15 1.96 24.72
N ALA A 161 25.06 3.28 24.78
CA ALA A 161 23.79 3.99 24.92
C ALA A 161 22.83 3.67 23.77
N MET A 162 23.34 3.56 22.55
CA MET A 162 22.56 3.19 21.36
C MET A 162 21.94 1.79 21.47
N TYR A 163 22.70 0.81 21.97
CA TYR A 163 22.18 -0.55 22.17
C TYR A 163 21.02 -0.58 23.19
N TYR A 164 21.14 0.17 24.28
CA TYR A 164 20.06 0.30 25.26
C TYR A 164 18.85 1.07 24.68
N ALA A 165 19.09 2.07 23.83
CA ALA A 165 18.03 2.79 23.12
C ALA A 165 17.21 1.85 22.23
N GLU A 166 17.85 0.91 21.53
CA GLU A 166 17.14 -0.11 20.75
C GLU A 166 16.24 -0.99 21.62
N ILE A 167 16.69 -1.39 22.82
CA ILE A 167 15.87 -2.16 23.78
C ILE A 167 14.65 -1.34 24.20
N VAL A 168 14.84 -0.07 24.58
CA VAL A 168 13.74 0.83 24.98
C VAL A 168 12.74 0.98 23.84
N HIS A 169 13.22 1.20 22.61
CA HIS A 169 12.37 1.30 21.41
C HIS A 169 11.56 0.05 21.15
N GLN A 170 12.17 -1.13 21.24
CA GLN A 170 11.44 -2.40 21.07
C GLN A 170 10.32 -2.56 22.12
N ARG A 171 10.57 -2.18 23.39
CA ARG A 171 9.53 -2.21 24.43
C ARG A 171 8.43 -1.19 24.15
N ALA A 172 8.75 -0.03 23.64
CA ALA A 172 7.78 0.98 23.23
C ALA A 172 6.88 0.48 22.09
N ILE A 173 7.45 -0.17 21.07
CA ILE A 173 6.67 -0.80 19.98
C ILE A 173 5.66 -1.79 20.55
N LEU A 174 6.07 -2.65 21.49
CA LEU A 174 5.14 -3.61 22.11
C LEU A 174 4.03 -2.91 22.91
N ARG A 175 4.30 -1.80 23.60
CA ARG A 175 3.28 -0.98 24.29
C ARG A 175 2.30 -0.36 23.27
N ASN A 176 2.80 0.13 22.15
CA ASN A 176 1.96 0.70 21.09
C ASN A 176 1.04 -0.37 20.48
N VAL A 177 1.53 -1.61 20.30
CA VAL A 177 0.70 -2.76 19.87
C VAL A 177 -0.43 -3.02 20.88
N ILE A 178 -0.14 -3.04 22.18
CA ILE A 178 -1.14 -3.25 23.23
C ILE A 178 -2.17 -2.11 23.23
N ALA A 179 -1.71 -0.85 23.13
CA ALA A 179 -2.59 0.31 23.11
C ALA A 179 -3.52 0.31 21.89
N ALA A 180 -2.98 0.02 20.69
CA ALA A 180 -3.77 -0.10 19.47
C ALA A 180 -4.77 -1.27 19.55
N GLY A 181 -4.35 -2.43 20.06
CA GLY A 181 -5.25 -3.57 20.29
C GLY A 181 -6.39 -3.24 21.27
N THR A 182 -6.10 -2.52 22.34
CA THR A 182 -7.11 -2.06 23.31
C THR A 182 -8.11 -1.08 22.67
N LYS A 183 -7.60 -0.14 21.86
CA LYS A 183 -8.43 0.83 21.13
C LYS A 183 -9.32 0.15 20.09
N ILE A 184 -8.77 -0.84 19.37
CA ILE A 184 -9.53 -1.67 18.42
C ILE A 184 -10.63 -2.46 19.13
N ALA A 185 -10.34 -3.06 20.28
CA ALA A 185 -11.34 -3.76 21.08
C ALA A 185 -12.46 -2.79 21.55
N GLN A 186 -12.11 -1.58 22.00
CA GLN A 186 -13.08 -0.54 22.37
C GLN A 186 -13.96 -0.12 21.19
N LEU A 187 -13.39 0.04 19.98
CA LEU A 187 -14.17 0.33 18.76
C LEU A 187 -15.22 -0.76 18.50
N GLY A 188 -14.86 -2.04 18.69
CA GLY A 188 -15.81 -3.15 18.54
C GLY A 188 -16.95 -3.13 19.57
N TYR A 189 -16.64 -2.80 20.82
CA TYR A 189 -17.67 -2.71 21.90
C TYR A 189 -18.56 -1.47 21.78
N SER A 190 -18.05 -0.36 21.24
CA SER A 190 -18.80 0.91 21.12
C SER A 190 -19.58 1.04 19.81
N ALA A 191 -19.61 0.01 18.97
CA ALA A 191 -20.17 0.02 17.61
C ALA A 191 -21.71 0.00 17.55
N GLU A 192 -22.45 0.27 18.64
CA GLU A 192 -23.91 0.33 18.64
C GLU A 192 -24.43 1.37 17.62
N GLY A 193 -24.97 0.88 16.48
CA GLY A 193 -25.56 1.71 15.43
C GLY A 193 -24.63 2.07 14.26
N SER A 194 -23.37 1.68 14.28
CA SER A 194 -22.41 1.86 13.17
C SER A 194 -22.44 0.63 12.23
N GLN A 195 -22.12 0.84 10.93
CA GLN A 195 -21.94 -0.30 10.03
C GLN A 195 -20.64 -1.03 10.40
N ALA A 196 -20.66 -2.37 10.38
CA ALA A 196 -19.49 -3.18 10.74
C ALA A 196 -18.26 -2.86 9.88
N GLU A 197 -18.46 -2.48 8.62
CA GLU A 197 -17.40 -2.07 7.69
C GLU A 197 -16.68 -0.78 8.14
N ASP A 198 -17.40 0.19 8.69
CA ASP A 198 -16.79 1.43 9.21
C ASP A 198 -15.88 1.15 10.41
N VAL A 199 -16.30 0.25 11.29
CA VAL A 199 -15.50 -0.17 12.46
C VAL A 199 -14.22 -0.90 12.02
N VAL A 200 -14.33 -1.77 11.02
CA VAL A 200 -13.16 -2.47 10.43
C VAL A 200 -12.19 -1.47 9.81
N ASN A 201 -12.67 -0.48 9.07
CA ASN A 201 -11.84 0.56 8.48
C ASN A 201 -11.11 1.40 9.53
N LEU A 202 -11.80 1.76 10.63
CA LEU A 202 -11.17 2.45 11.76
C LEU A 202 -10.10 1.59 12.44
N ALA A 203 -10.38 0.31 12.66
CA ALA A 203 -9.40 -0.63 13.23
C ALA A 203 -8.16 -0.78 12.34
N GLN A 204 -8.34 -0.85 11.02
CA GLN A 204 -7.21 -0.87 10.07
C GLN A 204 -6.40 0.42 10.12
N SER A 205 -7.04 1.59 10.25
CA SER A 205 -6.34 2.87 10.43
C SER A 205 -5.46 2.88 11.68
N GLU A 206 -5.95 2.34 12.83
CA GLU A 206 -5.16 2.28 14.07
C GLU A 206 -3.91 1.40 13.91
N ILE A 207 -4.05 0.24 13.27
CA ILE A 207 -2.89 -0.64 12.98
C ILE A 207 -1.91 0.08 12.04
N TYR A 208 -2.44 0.81 11.08
CA TYR A 208 -1.63 1.54 10.10
C TYR A 208 -0.84 2.68 10.75
N GLU A 209 -1.47 3.52 11.58
CA GLU A 209 -0.80 4.61 12.30
C GLU A 209 0.34 4.08 13.18
N MET A 210 0.14 2.93 13.82
CA MET A 210 1.18 2.25 14.59
C MET A 210 2.35 1.78 13.72
N SER A 211 2.08 1.24 12.51
CA SER A 211 3.11 0.73 11.60
C SER A 211 3.87 1.84 10.87
N MET A 212 3.31 3.05 10.81
CA MET A 212 3.92 4.24 10.24
C MET A 212 4.84 4.97 11.22
N GLY A 213 5.20 4.33 12.33
CA GLY A 213 6.11 4.90 13.32
C GLY A 213 7.17 5.74 12.65
N LYS A 214 7.27 7.02 12.99
CA LYS A 214 8.03 8.14 12.45
C LYS A 214 8.80 7.81 11.17
N VAL A 215 8.39 8.40 10.04
CA VAL A 215 9.23 8.47 8.84
C VAL A 215 10.58 9.03 9.31
N ARG A 216 11.57 8.14 9.46
CA ARG A 216 12.95 8.57 9.63
C ARG A 216 13.21 9.55 8.50
N GLN A 217 13.61 10.77 8.80
CA GLN A 217 14.18 11.66 7.80
C GLN A 217 15.54 11.08 7.45
N ASP A 218 15.54 10.09 6.56
CA ASP A 218 16.77 9.49 6.06
C ASP A 218 17.39 10.48 5.06
N TYR A 219 18.16 11.45 5.59
CA TYR A 219 19.06 12.24 4.75
C TYR A 219 20.36 11.48 4.59
N ALA A 220 20.75 11.30 3.33
CA ALA A 220 22.02 10.67 2.99
C ALA A 220 23.05 11.74 2.58
N ALA A 221 24.31 11.53 2.94
CA ALA A 221 25.40 12.35 2.42
C ALA A 221 25.45 12.18 0.89
N ILE A 222 25.68 13.28 0.16
CA ILE A 222 25.63 13.28 -1.31
C ILE A 222 26.68 12.35 -1.96
N GLY A 223 27.84 12.15 -1.32
CA GLY A 223 28.91 11.33 -1.87
C GLY A 223 28.53 9.89 -2.18
N PRO A 224 27.99 9.10 -1.22
CA PRO A 224 27.45 7.76 -1.49
C PRO A 224 26.37 7.77 -2.55
N VAL A 225 25.44 8.72 -2.52
CA VAL A 225 24.33 8.81 -3.49
C VAL A 225 24.85 9.04 -4.91
N VAL A 226 25.88 9.88 -5.09
CA VAL A 226 26.52 10.08 -6.40
C VAL A 226 27.24 8.80 -6.87
N HIS A 227 27.90 8.11 -5.95
CA HIS A 227 28.58 6.84 -6.29
C HIS A 227 27.55 5.81 -6.79
N ASP A 228 26.44 5.62 -6.08
CA ASP A 228 25.37 4.71 -6.48
C ASP A 228 24.75 5.11 -7.83
N ALA A 229 24.57 6.42 -8.05
CA ALA A 229 24.05 6.92 -9.33
C ALA A 229 25.00 6.65 -10.51
N LEU A 230 26.31 6.80 -10.31
CA LEU A 230 27.31 6.48 -11.32
C LEU A 230 27.39 4.96 -11.60
N ASP A 231 27.29 4.15 -10.56
CA ASP A 231 27.27 2.67 -10.69
C ASP A 231 25.99 2.21 -11.44
N GLN A 232 24.85 2.84 -11.21
CA GLN A 232 23.63 2.60 -11.98
C GLN A 232 23.80 3.00 -13.46
N LEU A 233 24.44 4.12 -13.76
CA LEU A 233 24.72 4.54 -15.14
C LEU A 233 25.62 3.55 -15.86
N ASP A 234 26.66 3.04 -15.21
CA ASP A 234 27.57 2.03 -15.79
C ASP A 234 26.81 0.73 -16.09
N LYS A 235 25.98 0.26 -15.15
CA LYS A 235 25.11 -0.93 -15.33
C LYS A 235 24.09 -0.75 -16.47
N LEU A 236 23.51 0.45 -16.62
CA LEU A 236 22.63 0.78 -17.75
C LEU A 236 23.38 0.75 -19.09
N GLN A 237 24.60 1.28 -19.13
CA GLN A 237 25.44 1.30 -20.32
C GLN A 237 25.86 -0.12 -20.73
N GLN A 238 26.10 -1.00 -19.76
CA GLN A 238 26.41 -2.42 -19.98
C GLN A 238 25.17 -3.28 -20.31
N GLY A 239 23.95 -2.69 -20.27
CA GLY A 239 22.69 -3.42 -20.50
C GLY A 239 22.34 -4.41 -19.39
N LEU A 240 22.94 -4.27 -18.22
CA LEU A 240 22.75 -5.16 -17.06
C LEU A 240 21.52 -4.80 -16.21
N VAL A 241 20.98 -3.60 -16.39
CA VAL A 241 19.78 -3.13 -15.68
C VAL A 241 18.71 -2.75 -16.69
N ASN A 242 17.48 -3.18 -16.44
CA ASN A 242 16.35 -2.78 -17.28
C ASN A 242 16.10 -1.27 -17.11
N LYS A 243 16.01 -0.58 -18.22
CA LYS A 243 15.39 0.73 -18.33
C LYS A 243 13.95 0.55 -17.85
N GLY A 244 13.40 1.25 -16.96
CA GLY A 244 12.00 1.24 -16.52
C GLY A 244 11.11 0.06 -16.97
N VAL A 245 9.80 0.11 -16.70
CA VAL A 245 8.83 -0.87 -17.18
C VAL A 245 8.39 -0.47 -18.59
N PRO A 246 8.60 -1.33 -19.62
CA PRO A 246 8.21 -1.03 -20.99
C PRO A 246 6.71 -0.83 -21.13
N THR A 247 6.30 0.21 -21.84
CA THR A 247 4.88 0.48 -22.16
C THR A 247 4.37 -0.43 -23.28
N GLY A 248 5.28 -0.96 -24.09
CA GLY A 248 4.99 -1.75 -25.30
C GLY A 248 4.80 -0.88 -26.56
N PHE A 249 5.07 0.41 -26.45
CA PHE A 249 5.05 1.37 -27.56
C PHE A 249 6.45 1.98 -27.70
N ARG A 250 7.07 1.70 -28.83
CA ARG A 250 8.47 2.04 -29.08
C ARG A 250 8.77 3.51 -28.87
N ASP A 251 8.00 4.38 -29.54
CA ASP A 251 8.26 5.82 -29.52
C ASP A 251 8.05 6.41 -28.09
N ILE A 252 7.11 5.87 -27.32
CA ILE A 252 6.91 6.23 -25.91
C ILE A 252 8.09 5.75 -25.07
N ASP A 253 8.52 4.50 -25.26
CA ASP A 253 9.62 3.90 -24.51
C ASP A 253 10.98 4.54 -24.85
N ASP A 254 11.17 5.02 -26.08
CA ASP A 254 12.38 5.75 -26.49
C ASP A 254 12.51 7.10 -25.75
N VAL A 255 11.39 7.80 -25.50
CA VAL A 255 11.38 9.09 -24.80
C VAL A 255 11.41 8.90 -23.26
N THR A 256 10.64 7.93 -22.74
CA THR A 256 10.51 7.72 -21.28
C THR A 256 11.57 6.79 -20.71
N GLN A 257 12.26 6.02 -21.56
CA GLN A 257 13.11 4.88 -21.18
C GLN A 257 12.33 3.82 -20.36
N GLY A 258 11.03 3.66 -20.67
CA GLY A 258 10.06 2.90 -19.88
C GLY A 258 9.56 3.67 -18.66
N LEU A 259 8.51 3.18 -18.00
CA LEU A 259 7.97 3.78 -16.79
C LEU A 259 8.91 3.52 -15.60
N GLN A 260 9.41 4.59 -14.97
CA GLN A 260 10.45 4.50 -13.95
C GLN A 260 9.88 4.12 -12.57
N PRO A 261 10.63 3.40 -11.73
CA PRO A 261 10.26 3.12 -10.35
C PRO A 261 9.93 4.40 -9.58
N GLY A 262 8.88 4.36 -8.75
CA GLY A 262 8.45 5.50 -7.95
C GLY A 262 7.70 6.60 -8.72
N GLN A 263 7.48 6.44 -10.04
CA GLN A 263 6.70 7.38 -10.83
C GLN A 263 5.20 7.16 -10.66
N MET A 264 4.47 8.27 -10.61
CA MET A 264 3.04 8.32 -10.81
C MET A 264 2.76 8.79 -12.24
N VAL A 265 2.15 7.92 -13.04
CA VAL A 265 1.79 8.15 -14.42
C VAL A 265 0.27 8.29 -14.52
N VAL A 266 -0.21 9.33 -15.15
CA VAL A 266 -1.64 9.56 -15.36
C VAL A 266 -1.98 9.36 -16.83
N VAL A 267 -2.97 8.52 -17.12
CA VAL A 267 -3.56 8.37 -18.45
C VAL A 267 -4.97 8.93 -18.41
N ALA A 268 -5.20 10.03 -19.10
CA ALA A 268 -6.48 10.71 -19.05
C ALA A 268 -7.11 10.85 -20.44
N GLY A 269 -8.45 10.84 -20.47
CA GLY A 269 -9.21 10.98 -21.71
C GLY A 269 -10.68 11.17 -21.46
N ARG A 270 -11.41 11.65 -22.48
CA ARG A 270 -12.86 11.65 -22.47
C ARG A 270 -13.39 10.21 -22.57
N PRO A 271 -14.64 9.93 -22.16
CA PRO A 271 -15.24 8.61 -22.33
C PRO A 271 -15.10 8.09 -23.76
N ALA A 272 -14.87 6.80 -23.91
CA ALA A 272 -14.72 6.08 -25.19
C ALA A 272 -13.46 6.45 -26.03
N MET A 273 -12.55 7.29 -25.53
CA MET A 273 -11.28 7.58 -26.21
C MET A 273 -10.26 6.43 -26.15
N GLY A 274 -10.43 5.47 -25.23
CA GLY A 274 -9.54 4.33 -25.09
C GLY A 274 -8.55 4.43 -23.91
N LYS A 275 -8.80 5.28 -22.90
CA LYS A 275 -7.93 5.40 -21.72
C LYS A 275 -7.67 4.05 -21.03
N SER A 276 -8.75 3.27 -20.77
CA SER A 276 -8.66 1.94 -20.14
C SER A 276 -7.93 0.95 -21.04
N THR A 277 -8.12 1.03 -22.35
CA THR A 277 -7.39 0.23 -23.35
C THR A 277 -5.89 0.49 -23.25
N LEU A 278 -5.47 1.75 -23.22
CA LEU A 278 -4.04 2.12 -23.13
C LEU A 278 -3.40 1.64 -21.82
N GLY A 279 -4.10 1.82 -20.67
CA GLY A 279 -3.62 1.33 -19.38
C GLY A 279 -3.49 -0.20 -19.33
N ILE A 280 -4.45 -0.92 -19.92
CA ILE A 280 -4.40 -2.39 -20.05
C ILE A 280 -3.28 -2.81 -20.99
N ASP A 281 -3.05 -2.08 -22.10
CA ASP A 281 -1.94 -2.35 -23.03
C ASP A 281 -0.58 -2.23 -22.34
N PHE A 282 -0.37 -1.24 -21.45
CA PHE A 282 0.84 -1.15 -20.63
C PHE A 282 1.01 -2.38 -19.72
N ALA A 283 -0.05 -2.77 -18.98
CA ALA A 283 0.00 -3.94 -18.10
C ALA A 283 0.25 -5.23 -18.89
N ARG A 284 -0.41 -5.37 -20.05
CA ARG A 284 -0.26 -6.50 -20.97
C ARG A 284 1.16 -6.58 -21.53
N ALA A 285 1.71 -5.48 -22.00
CA ALA A 285 3.08 -5.44 -22.52
C ALA A 285 4.08 -5.84 -21.43
N ALA A 286 3.99 -5.23 -20.25
CA ALA A 286 4.86 -5.54 -19.12
C ALA A 286 4.78 -7.01 -18.71
N ALA A 287 3.57 -7.56 -18.52
CA ALA A 287 3.40 -8.91 -18.01
C ALA A 287 3.63 -9.99 -19.08
N LEU A 288 3.07 -9.85 -20.29
CA LEU A 288 3.06 -10.93 -21.29
C LEU A 288 4.26 -10.92 -22.22
N HIS A 289 4.84 -9.75 -22.47
CA HIS A 289 5.96 -9.61 -23.41
C HIS A 289 7.30 -9.48 -22.69
N HIS A 290 7.30 -8.93 -21.44
CA HIS A 290 8.53 -8.70 -20.67
C HIS A 290 8.59 -9.50 -19.36
N ASN A 291 7.58 -10.34 -19.06
CA ASN A 291 7.51 -11.17 -17.86
C ASN A 291 7.67 -10.35 -16.56
N MET A 292 7.17 -9.11 -16.54
CA MET A 292 7.19 -8.22 -15.39
C MET A 292 5.84 -8.27 -14.67
N THR A 293 5.85 -8.65 -13.40
CA THR A 293 4.62 -8.76 -12.61
C THR A 293 3.84 -7.45 -12.60
N SER A 294 2.59 -7.51 -13.06
CA SER A 294 1.71 -6.36 -13.17
C SER A 294 0.36 -6.63 -12.52
N VAL A 295 -0.24 -5.62 -11.89
CA VAL A 295 -1.59 -5.70 -11.33
C VAL A 295 -2.49 -4.61 -11.89
N VAL A 296 -3.72 -4.99 -12.24
CA VAL A 296 -4.77 -4.06 -12.69
C VAL A 296 -5.90 -4.08 -11.67
N PHE A 297 -6.12 -2.94 -11.01
CA PHE A 297 -7.29 -2.69 -10.18
C PHE A 297 -8.36 -2.03 -11.04
N SER A 298 -9.49 -2.71 -11.24
CA SER A 298 -10.59 -2.22 -12.08
C SER A 298 -11.83 -1.97 -11.24
N LEU A 299 -12.20 -0.70 -11.12
CA LEU A 299 -13.42 -0.28 -10.43
C LEU A 299 -14.62 -0.09 -11.40
N GLU A 300 -14.36 -0.10 -12.72
CA GLU A 300 -15.37 0.09 -13.75
C GLU A 300 -15.77 -1.21 -14.44
N MET A 301 -14.81 -2.12 -14.65
CA MET A 301 -14.99 -3.31 -15.48
C MET A 301 -14.74 -4.59 -14.68
N SER A 302 -15.52 -5.64 -14.94
CA SER A 302 -15.30 -6.95 -14.34
C SER A 302 -14.01 -7.62 -14.85
N LYS A 303 -13.40 -8.49 -14.03
CA LYS A 303 -12.22 -9.30 -14.42
C LYS A 303 -12.47 -10.14 -15.67
N VAL A 304 -13.70 -10.62 -15.88
CA VAL A 304 -14.05 -11.40 -17.09
C VAL A 304 -14.03 -10.51 -18.33
N GLU A 305 -14.55 -9.28 -18.25
CA GLU A 305 -14.53 -8.34 -19.35
C GLU A 305 -13.09 -7.89 -19.69
N LEU A 306 -12.26 -7.65 -18.69
CA LEU A 306 -10.83 -7.36 -18.87
C LEU A 306 -10.11 -8.54 -19.52
N ALA A 307 -10.34 -9.77 -19.06
CA ALA A 307 -9.78 -10.97 -19.67
C ALA A 307 -10.20 -11.11 -21.14
N GLN A 308 -11.46 -10.85 -21.49
CA GLN A 308 -11.92 -10.87 -22.89
C GLN A 308 -11.20 -9.82 -23.73
N ARG A 309 -10.95 -8.61 -23.23
CA ARG A 309 -10.18 -7.57 -23.93
C ARG A 309 -8.73 -8.00 -24.16
N ILE A 310 -8.08 -8.59 -23.15
CA ILE A 310 -6.72 -9.11 -23.27
C ILE A 310 -6.65 -10.25 -24.30
N ILE A 311 -7.59 -11.20 -24.24
CA ILE A 311 -7.72 -12.27 -25.23
C ILE A 311 -7.86 -11.68 -26.64
N SER A 312 -8.79 -10.75 -26.83
CA SER A 312 -9.04 -10.11 -28.13
C SER A 312 -7.78 -9.39 -28.66
N ALA A 313 -7.09 -8.64 -27.78
CA ALA A 313 -5.90 -7.91 -28.13
C ALA A 313 -4.72 -8.82 -28.56
N GLU A 314 -4.51 -9.93 -27.85
CA GLU A 314 -3.40 -10.87 -28.14
C GLU A 314 -3.68 -11.80 -29.32
N THR A 315 -4.91 -12.30 -29.41
CA THR A 315 -5.29 -13.27 -30.45
C THR A 315 -5.74 -12.63 -31.77
N ASN A 316 -5.95 -11.30 -31.78
CA ASN A 316 -6.59 -10.56 -32.88
C ASN A 316 -8.01 -11.06 -33.22
N ILE A 317 -8.68 -11.76 -32.32
CA ILE A 317 -10.08 -12.15 -32.48
C ILE A 317 -10.93 -10.97 -32.06
N PRO A 318 -11.84 -10.45 -32.92
CA PRO A 318 -12.69 -9.32 -32.57
C PRO A 318 -13.52 -9.58 -31.32
N MET A 319 -13.68 -8.56 -30.46
CA MET A 319 -14.52 -8.62 -29.26
C MET A 319 -15.96 -9.10 -29.56
N ALA A 320 -16.50 -8.70 -30.69
CA ALA A 320 -17.84 -9.14 -31.14
C ALA A 320 -17.90 -10.67 -31.29
N ALA A 321 -16.86 -11.28 -31.82
CA ALA A 321 -16.77 -12.74 -31.98
C ALA A 321 -16.63 -13.48 -30.65
N LEU A 322 -15.89 -12.92 -29.69
CA LEU A 322 -15.76 -13.50 -28.34
C LEU A 322 -17.09 -13.49 -27.56
N ARG A 323 -17.99 -12.55 -27.89
CA ARG A 323 -19.33 -12.46 -27.28
C ARG A 323 -20.37 -13.37 -27.93
N ARG A 324 -20.10 -13.87 -29.13
CA ARG A 324 -21.00 -14.73 -29.88
C ARG A 324 -20.36 -16.08 -30.13
N ALA A 325 -20.81 -17.12 -29.43
CA ALA A 325 -20.22 -18.45 -29.52
C ALA A 325 -20.24 -18.99 -30.97
N ASP A 326 -21.24 -18.64 -31.79
CA ASP A 326 -21.38 -19.08 -33.17
C ASP A 326 -20.33 -18.49 -34.12
N ASP A 327 -19.68 -17.40 -33.75
CA ASP A 327 -18.62 -16.76 -34.53
C ASP A 327 -17.23 -17.35 -34.27
N ILE A 328 -17.07 -18.33 -33.36
CA ILE A 328 -15.80 -18.99 -33.02
C ILE A 328 -15.59 -20.20 -33.94
N THR A 329 -14.77 -20.00 -34.98
CA THR A 329 -14.37 -21.08 -35.88
C THR A 329 -13.35 -22.03 -35.21
N PRO A 330 -13.15 -23.27 -35.76
CA PRO A 330 -12.14 -24.20 -35.27
C PRO A 330 -10.71 -23.57 -35.20
N GLU A 331 -10.35 -22.75 -36.16
CA GLU A 331 -9.07 -22.07 -36.23
C GLU A 331 -8.94 -21.04 -35.08
N ARG A 332 -10.01 -20.29 -34.79
CA ARG A 332 -10.06 -19.39 -33.67
C ARG A 332 -9.95 -20.14 -32.32
N TRP A 333 -10.60 -21.29 -32.21
CA TRP A 333 -10.45 -22.16 -31.04
C TRP A 333 -8.99 -22.63 -30.85
N ASN A 334 -8.32 -23.02 -31.92
CA ASN A 334 -6.89 -23.39 -31.83
C ASN A 334 -6.03 -22.20 -31.34
N THR A 335 -6.28 -21.00 -31.86
CA THR A 335 -5.59 -19.77 -31.41
C THR A 335 -5.85 -19.49 -29.92
N LEU A 336 -7.08 -19.64 -29.45
CA LEU A 336 -7.45 -19.46 -28.04
C LEU A 336 -6.76 -20.49 -27.15
N ASN A 337 -6.68 -21.76 -27.57
CA ASN A 337 -5.98 -22.80 -26.81
C ASN A 337 -4.46 -22.57 -26.72
N GLN A 338 -3.84 -22.10 -27.80
CA GLN A 338 -2.42 -21.71 -27.77
C GLN A 338 -2.19 -20.52 -26.84
N PHE A 339 -3.08 -19.52 -26.89
CA PHE A 339 -3.05 -18.38 -25.99
C PHE A 339 -3.21 -18.80 -24.53
N TRP A 340 -4.19 -19.67 -24.22
CA TRP A 340 -4.41 -20.22 -22.90
C TRP A 340 -3.16 -20.86 -22.30
N THR A 341 -2.49 -21.72 -23.08
CA THR A 341 -1.24 -22.38 -22.64
C THR A 341 -0.15 -21.36 -22.28
N LYS A 342 -0.04 -20.28 -23.04
CA LYS A 342 0.92 -19.21 -22.78
C LYS A 342 0.55 -18.39 -21.52
N MET A 343 -0.76 -18.25 -21.24
CA MET A 343 -1.27 -17.40 -20.16
C MET A 343 -1.29 -18.06 -18.78
N GLN A 344 -1.18 -19.37 -18.69
CA GLN A 344 -1.25 -20.09 -17.40
C GLN A 344 -0.28 -19.58 -16.32
N ASN A 345 0.89 -19.12 -16.74
CA ASN A 345 1.93 -18.63 -15.84
C ASN A 345 2.24 -17.14 -16.04
N ALA A 346 1.37 -16.41 -16.75
CA ALA A 346 1.58 -14.98 -16.98
C ALA A 346 1.48 -14.18 -15.67
N PRO A 347 2.46 -13.33 -15.34
CA PRO A 347 2.47 -12.59 -14.09
C PRO A 347 1.54 -11.35 -14.15
N LEU A 348 0.31 -11.51 -14.61
CA LEU A 348 -0.72 -10.47 -14.69
C LEU A 348 -1.86 -10.77 -13.72
N PHE A 349 -2.03 -9.88 -12.76
CA PHE A 349 -3.07 -9.96 -11.73
C PHE A 349 -4.18 -8.96 -12.01
N ILE A 350 -5.43 -9.34 -11.80
CA ILE A 350 -6.60 -8.48 -11.99
C ILE A 350 -7.45 -8.54 -10.72
N ASP A 351 -7.81 -7.38 -10.20
CA ASP A 351 -8.72 -7.23 -9.07
C ASP A 351 -9.89 -6.33 -9.47
N ASP A 352 -11.12 -6.86 -9.42
CA ASP A 352 -12.36 -6.17 -9.73
C ASP A 352 -13.27 -5.99 -8.50
N SER A 353 -12.68 -5.98 -7.30
CA SER A 353 -13.41 -5.79 -6.05
C SER A 353 -14.12 -4.42 -6.05
N PRO A 354 -15.44 -4.38 -5.81
CA PRO A 354 -16.16 -3.12 -5.71
C PRO A 354 -15.75 -2.33 -4.46
N ASN A 355 -15.85 -1.01 -4.50
CA ASN A 355 -15.60 -0.10 -3.38
C ASN A 355 -14.23 -0.24 -2.71
N MET A 356 -13.20 -0.53 -3.51
CA MET A 356 -11.85 -0.74 -3.02
C MET A 356 -11.28 0.54 -2.41
N SER A 357 -10.87 0.45 -1.16
CA SER A 357 -10.19 1.53 -0.47
C SER A 357 -8.70 1.61 -0.85
N LEU A 358 -8.10 2.79 -0.69
CA LEU A 358 -6.67 2.98 -0.93
C LEU A 358 -5.80 2.07 -0.04
N MET A 359 -6.25 1.82 1.20
CA MET A 359 -5.57 0.93 2.14
C MET A 359 -5.52 -0.51 1.64
N GLU A 360 -6.61 -1.00 1.06
CA GLU A 360 -6.66 -2.34 0.47
C GLU A 360 -5.75 -2.46 -0.76
N ILE A 361 -5.77 -1.45 -1.66
CA ILE A 361 -4.87 -1.40 -2.82
C ILE A 361 -3.41 -1.48 -2.32
N ARG A 362 -3.06 -0.68 -1.32
CA ARG A 362 -1.71 -0.64 -0.75
C ARG A 362 -1.31 -1.99 -0.14
N ALA A 363 -2.20 -2.62 0.64
CA ALA A 363 -1.95 -3.93 1.26
C ALA A 363 -1.75 -5.02 0.19
N LYS A 364 -2.60 -5.04 -0.84
CA LYS A 364 -2.51 -6.00 -1.96
C LYS A 364 -1.22 -5.78 -2.77
N CYS A 365 -0.85 -4.52 -3.06
CA CYS A 365 0.39 -4.19 -3.76
C CYS A 365 1.63 -4.59 -2.97
N ARG A 366 1.68 -4.34 -1.64
CA ARG A 366 2.78 -4.78 -0.77
C ARG A 366 2.93 -6.30 -0.79
N ARG A 367 1.82 -7.02 -0.67
CA ARG A 367 1.81 -8.48 -0.74
C ARG A 367 2.37 -8.96 -2.08
N LEU A 368 1.87 -8.42 -3.21
CA LEU A 368 2.37 -8.78 -4.53
C LEU A 368 3.84 -8.40 -4.74
N LYS A 369 4.31 -7.29 -4.16
CA LYS A 369 5.73 -6.90 -4.19
C LYS A 369 6.61 -7.92 -3.49
N GLN A 370 6.17 -8.43 -2.32
CA GLN A 370 6.91 -9.42 -1.54
C GLN A 370 6.87 -10.83 -2.15
N THR A 371 5.72 -11.25 -2.70
CA THR A 371 5.54 -12.65 -3.16
C THR A 371 5.86 -12.84 -4.63
N ASN A 372 5.68 -11.82 -5.47
CA ASN A 372 5.74 -11.93 -6.92
C ASN A 372 6.61 -10.85 -7.58
N ASP A 373 7.37 -10.06 -6.82
CA ASP A 373 8.21 -8.97 -7.32
C ASP A 373 7.46 -8.00 -8.24
N LEU A 374 6.37 -7.40 -7.73
CA LEU A 374 5.52 -6.47 -8.46
C LEU A 374 6.33 -5.35 -9.13
N LYS A 375 6.08 -5.10 -10.42
CA LYS A 375 6.76 -4.11 -11.26
C LYS A 375 5.87 -3.00 -11.79
N LEU A 376 4.55 -3.23 -11.92
CA LEU A 376 3.60 -2.25 -12.45
C LEU A 376 2.25 -2.34 -11.74
N VAL A 377 1.70 -1.18 -11.40
CA VAL A 377 0.32 -1.04 -10.87
C VAL A 377 -0.49 -0.19 -11.83
N VAL A 378 -1.66 -0.66 -12.23
CA VAL A 378 -2.64 0.10 -13.04
C VAL A 378 -3.95 0.20 -12.27
N ILE A 379 -4.53 1.41 -12.18
CA ILE A 379 -5.79 1.66 -11.45
C ILE A 379 -6.79 2.34 -12.39
N ASP A 380 -7.91 1.70 -12.68
CA ASP A 380 -9.00 2.18 -13.55
C ASP A 380 -10.29 2.35 -12.75
N TYR A 381 -10.73 3.53 -12.39
CA TYR A 381 -10.18 4.88 -12.49
C TYR A 381 -10.39 5.63 -11.17
N LEU A 382 -9.58 6.65 -10.92
CA LEU A 382 -9.47 7.35 -9.64
C LEU A 382 -10.80 7.89 -9.09
N GLN A 383 -11.69 8.36 -9.97
CA GLN A 383 -12.95 8.96 -9.57
C GLN A 383 -14.02 7.95 -9.07
N LEU A 384 -13.76 6.65 -9.07
CA LEU A 384 -14.63 5.63 -8.45
C LEU A 384 -14.15 5.17 -7.08
N MET A 385 -12.96 5.57 -6.66
CA MET A 385 -12.44 5.25 -5.33
C MET A 385 -13.22 6.01 -4.25
N THR A 386 -13.35 5.40 -3.08
CA THR A 386 -13.98 6.01 -1.89
C THR A 386 -12.98 6.08 -0.76
N SER A 387 -12.94 7.21 -0.02
CA SER A 387 -12.02 7.37 1.11
C SER A 387 -12.50 6.64 2.38
N GLY A 388 -13.77 6.20 2.41
CA GLY A 388 -14.39 5.65 3.62
C GLY A 388 -14.54 6.67 4.76
N LYS A 389 -14.22 7.95 4.53
CA LYS A 389 -14.38 9.06 5.47
C LYS A 389 -15.39 10.05 4.91
N ALA A 390 -16.15 10.73 5.79
CA ALA A 390 -16.98 11.85 5.38
C ALA A 390 -16.07 13.02 4.97
N VAL A 391 -15.91 13.24 3.67
CA VAL A 391 -15.08 14.32 3.12
C VAL A 391 -15.98 15.43 2.61
N GLU A 392 -15.62 16.69 2.87
CA GLU A 392 -16.42 17.87 2.54
C GLU A 392 -16.62 18.10 1.03
N SER A 393 -15.68 17.60 0.20
CA SER A 393 -15.80 17.74 -1.26
C SER A 393 -15.09 16.61 -2.03
N ARG A 394 -15.63 16.24 -3.20
CA ARG A 394 -15.04 15.27 -4.12
C ARG A 394 -13.63 15.66 -4.58
N GLN A 395 -13.35 16.96 -4.70
CA GLN A 395 -12.02 17.45 -5.06
C GLN A 395 -10.96 17.16 -4.01
N GLN A 396 -11.30 17.28 -2.73
CA GLN A 396 -10.39 16.92 -1.63
C GLN A 396 -10.09 15.43 -1.66
N GLU A 397 -11.10 14.59 -1.85
CA GLU A 397 -10.96 13.14 -1.92
C GLU A 397 -10.02 12.71 -3.06
N VAL A 398 -10.19 13.26 -4.25
CA VAL A 398 -9.29 13.00 -5.39
C VAL A 398 -7.87 13.51 -5.11
N SER A 399 -7.72 14.60 -4.38
CA SER A 399 -6.42 15.14 -3.97
C SER A 399 -5.69 14.21 -3.00
N GLU A 400 -6.40 13.66 -2.03
CA GLU A 400 -5.86 12.68 -1.10
C GLU A 400 -5.43 11.41 -1.83
N PHE A 401 -6.24 10.91 -2.77
CA PHE A 401 -5.90 9.74 -3.59
C PHE A 401 -4.65 9.97 -4.44
N SER A 402 -4.57 11.10 -5.12
CA SER A 402 -3.42 11.45 -5.95
C SER A 402 -2.12 11.41 -5.14
N ARG A 403 -2.10 12.14 -4.02
CA ARG A 403 -0.94 12.17 -3.12
C ARG A 403 -0.59 10.78 -2.58
N ALA A 404 -1.58 10.02 -2.18
CA ALA A 404 -1.37 8.70 -1.61
C ALA A 404 -0.86 7.69 -2.66
N LEU A 405 -1.32 7.75 -3.91
CA LEU A 405 -0.79 6.93 -5.01
C LEU A 405 0.65 7.31 -5.37
N LYS A 406 0.99 8.60 -5.31
CA LYS A 406 2.40 9.03 -5.47
C LYS A 406 3.28 8.51 -4.35
N LEU A 407 2.80 8.51 -3.11
CA LEU A 407 3.51 7.93 -1.97
C LEU A 407 3.64 6.40 -2.12
N LEU A 408 2.59 5.72 -2.57
CA LEU A 408 2.60 4.28 -2.84
C LEU A 408 3.65 3.91 -3.91
N ALA A 409 3.71 4.67 -5.00
CA ALA A 409 4.72 4.47 -6.05
C ALA A 409 6.14 4.56 -5.49
N LYS A 410 6.42 5.58 -4.68
CA LYS A 410 7.72 5.78 -4.02
C LYS A 410 8.05 4.68 -3.01
N GLU A 411 7.09 4.29 -2.18
CA GLU A 411 7.25 3.26 -1.15
C GLU A 411 7.60 1.90 -1.73
N LEU A 412 6.91 1.51 -2.81
CA LEU A 412 7.09 0.22 -3.45
C LEU A 412 8.22 0.22 -4.49
N GLU A 413 8.73 1.40 -4.85
CA GLU A 413 9.66 1.58 -5.98
C GLU A 413 9.09 0.94 -7.27
N VAL A 414 7.81 1.24 -7.55
CA VAL A 414 7.06 0.70 -8.70
C VAL A 414 6.31 1.84 -9.38
N PRO A 415 6.29 1.94 -10.71
CA PRO A 415 5.41 2.87 -11.40
C PRO A 415 3.94 2.55 -11.13
N VAL A 416 3.16 3.59 -10.82
CA VAL A 416 1.71 3.52 -10.65
C VAL A 416 1.03 4.30 -11.76
N VAL A 417 0.29 3.61 -12.61
CA VAL A 417 -0.51 4.19 -13.70
C VAL A 417 -1.94 4.39 -13.21
N ALA A 418 -2.35 5.64 -13.08
CA ALA A 418 -3.69 6.01 -12.65
C ALA A 418 -4.50 6.54 -13.83
N LEU A 419 -5.64 5.90 -14.10
CA LEU A 419 -6.53 6.35 -15.16
C LEU A 419 -7.46 7.43 -14.63
N SER A 420 -7.71 8.48 -15.43
CA SER A 420 -8.53 9.62 -15.05
C SER A 420 -9.46 10.05 -16.19
N GLN A 421 -10.63 10.52 -15.83
CA GLN A 421 -11.54 11.11 -16.80
C GLN A 421 -11.33 12.63 -16.88
N LEU A 422 -11.30 13.16 -18.09
CA LEU A 422 -11.21 14.60 -18.31
C LEU A 422 -12.60 15.27 -18.17
N ASN A 423 -12.60 16.56 -17.79
CA ASN A 423 -13.81 17.39 -17.83
C ASN A 423 -14.30 17.58 -19.28
N ARG A 424 -15.43 18.30 -19.45
CA ARG A 424 -16.01 18.54 -20.79
C ARG A 424 -15.34 19.66 -21.60
N GLY A 425 -14.25 20.25 -21.08
CA GLY A 425 -13.51 21.33 -21.73
C GLY A 425 -13.10 21.04 -23.18
N PRO A 426 -12.50 19.86 -23.47
CA PRO A 426 -12.15 19.52 -24.86
C PRO A 426 -13.30 19.59 -25.85
N GLU A 427 -14.50 19.17 -25.44
CA GLU A 427 -15.68 19.17 -26.33
C GLU A 427 -16.17 20.57 -26.71
N MET A 428 -15.76 21.59 -25.95
CA MET A 428 -16.12 22.99 -26.20
C MET A 428 -15.12 23.72 -27.10
N ARG A 429 -13.94 23.14 -27.35
CA ARG A 429 -12.90 23.71 -28.22
C ARG A 429 -13.13 23.34 -29.67
N ASN A 430 -12.63 24.17 -30.59
CA ASN A 430 -12.75 23.91 -32.03
C ASN A 430 -11.92 22.69 -32.46
N ASP A 431 -10.73 22.50 -31.91
CA ASP A 431 -9.80 21.41 -32.22
C ASP A 431 -10.08 20.12 -31.43
N LYS A 432 -10.99 20.18 -30.44
CA LYS A 432 -11.34 19.05 -29.56
C LYS A 432 -10.15 18.41 -28.83
N LYS A 433 -8.93 18.98 -28.91
CA LYS A 433 -7.72 18.44 -28.31
C LYS A 433 -7.72 18.64 -26.80
N PRO A 434 -7.45 17.59 -26.02
CA PRO A 434 -7.32 17.69 -24.58
C PRO A 434 -6.04 18.46 -24.19
N GLN A 435 -6.12 19.16 -23.06
CA GLN A 435 -5.00 19.89 -22.45
C GLN A 435 -4.87 19.51 -20.97
N LEU A 436 -3.71 19.75 -20.39
CA LEU A 436 -3.45 19.45 -18.97
C LEU A 436 -4.46 20.12 -18.03
N SER A 437 -4.92 21.32 -18.35
CA SER A 437 -5.97 22.05 -17.62
C SER A 437 -7.33 21.34 -17.59
N ASP A 438 -7.57 20.34 -18.44
CA ASP A 438 -8.83 19.58 -18.45
C ASP A 438 -8.92 18.54 -17.34
N LEU A 439 -7.80 18.33 -16.61
CA LEU A 439 -7.75 17.62 -15.33
C LEU A 439 -8.27 18.49 -14.15
N ARG A 440 -8.86 19.64 -14.39
CA ARG A 440 -9.12 20.73 -13.44
C ARG A 440 -10.01 20.39 -12.23
N GLU A 441 -10.82 19.35 -12.27
CA GLU A 441 -11.51 18.84 -11.07
C GLU A 441 -10.57 18.05 -10.15
N SER A 442 -9.32 17.90 -10.58
CA SER A 442 -8.27 17.09 -9.96
C SER A 442 -6.93 17.84 -10.06
N GLY A 443 -6.88 19.13 -9.73
CA GLY A 443 -5.65 19.95 -9.83
C GLY A 443 -4.44 19.39 -9.09
N SER A 444 -4.68 18.58 -8.07
CA SER A 444 -3.64 17.82 -7.36
C SER A 444 -3.05 16.68 -8.21
N ILE A 445 -3.86 16.02 -9.04
CA ILE A 445 -3.35 14.97 -9.96
C ILE A 445 -2.31 15.56 -10.90
N GLU A 446 -2.59 16.78 -11.42
CA GLU A 446 -1.64 17.50 -12.25
C GLU A 446 -0.33 17.79 -11.52
N GLN A 447 -0.38 18.15 -10.24
CA GLN A 447 0.81 18.47 -9.45
C GLN A 447 1.62 17.22 -9.08
N ASP A 448 0.95 16.16 -8.63
CA ASP A 448 1.56 14.93 -8.11
C ASP A 448 2.12 14.02 -9.21
N ALA A 449 1.49 14.01 -10.40
CA ALA A 449 1.91 13.17 -11.51
C ALA A 449 3.31 13.57 -12.03
N ASP A 450 4.13 12.56 -12.34
CA ASP A 450 5.42 12.75 -13.01
C ASP A 450 5.27 12.77 -14.52
N VAL A 451 4.35 11.94 -15.04
CA VAL A 451 4.01 11.85 -16.47
C VAL A 451 2.50 11.92 -16.63
N VAL A 452 2.03 12.67 -17.62
CA VAL A 452 0.59 12.74 -17.98
C VAL A 452 0.44 12.49 -19.46
N PHE A 453 -0.27 11.42 -19.79
CA PHE A 453 -0.71 11.11 -21.15
C PHE A 453 -2.19 11.47 -21.34
N LEU A 454 -2.49 12.25 -22.35
CA LEU A 454 -3.84 12.59 -22.75
C LEU A 454 -4.19 11.86 -24.04
N VAL A 455 -5.27 11.07 -23.99
CA VAL A 455 -5.71 10.25 -25.14
C VAL A 455 -6.72 11.06 -25.96
N HIS A 456 -6.43 11.24 -27.23
CA HIS A 456 -7.29 11.93 -28.19
C HIS A 456 -7.45 11.10 -29.46
N ARG A 457 -8.68 11.00 -29.95
CA ARG A 457 -9.01 10.33 -31.20
C ARG A 457 -9.83 11.25 -32.08
N PRO A 458 -9.24 11.74 -33.19
CA PRO A 458 -9.94 12.62 -34.14
C PRO A 458 -11.17 11.95 -34.75
N ASP A 459 -11.06 10.68 -35.14
CA ASP A 459 -12.14 9.87 -35.72
C ASP A 459 -13.38 9.70 -34.84
N PHE A 460 -13.27 9.94 -33.55
CA PHE A 460 -14.40 9.94 -32.62
C PHE A 460 -15.31 11.16 -32.82
N TYR A 461 -14.76 12.31 -33.17
CA TYR A 461 -15.48 13.54 -33.40
C TYR A 461 -15.85 13.71 -34.88
N ASP A 462 -14.94 13.35 -35.78
CA ASP A 462 -15.14 13.35 -37.22
C ASP A 462 -14.60 12.03 -37.81
N LYS A 463 -15.48 11.19 -38.31
CA LYS A 463 -15.13 9.84 -38.82
C LYS A 463 -14.19 9.88 -40.04
N GLU A 464 -14.11 11.00 -40.72
CA GLU A 464 -13.24 11.19 -41.88
C GLU A 464 -11.83 11.72 -41.48
N ASP A 465 -11.69 12.24 -40.24
CA ASP A 465 -10.41 12.76 -39.73
C ASP A 465 -9.60 11.62 -39.14
N ARG A 466 -8.55 11.20 -39.86
CA ARG A 466 -7.57 10.18 -39.46
C ARG A 466 -8.19 8.90 -38.84
N PRO A 467 -9.01 8.17 -39.63
CA PRO A 467 -9.76 7.04 -39.12
C PRO A 467 -8.84 5.93 -38.56
N GLY A 468 -9.09 5.51 -37.32
CA GLY A 468 -8.32 4.48 -36.64
C GLY A 468 -6.99 4.99 -36.07
N GLU A 469 -6.74 6.27 -36.05
CA GLU A 469 -5.57 6.86 -35.42
C GLU A 469 -5.92 7.49 -34.05
N ALA A 470 -4.94 7.51 -33.18
CA ALA A 470 -5.03 8.18 -31.88
C ALA A 470 -3.76 8.97 -31.59
N ASP A 471 -3.94 10.17 -31.04
CA ASP A 471 -2.87 10.99 -30.50
C ASP A 471 -2.74 10.68 -29.01
N ILE A 472 -1.56 10.25 -28.58
CA ILE A 472 -1.18 10.12 -27.18
C ILE A 472 -0.31 11.31 -26.85
N ILE A 473 -0.91 12.34 -26.27
CA ILE A 473 -0.26 13.61 -25.97
C ILE A 473 0.39 13.50 -24.59
N MET A 474 1.73 13.44 -24.52
CA MET A 474 2.46 13.53 -23.26
C MET A 474 2.52 14.99 -22.81
N ALA A 475 1.47 15.42 -22.10
CA ALA A 475 1.28 16.81 -21.70
C ALA A 475 2.15 17.24 -20.51
N LYS A 476 2.68 16.28 -19.75
CA LYS A 476 3.65 16.50 -18.66
C LYS A 476 4.66 15.37 -18.63
N HIS A 477 5.94 15.73 -18.49
CA HIS A 477 7.04 14.81 -18.26
C HIS A 477 8.09 15.52 -17.38
N ARG A 478 8.21 15.11 -16.09
CA ARG A 478 9.13 15.78 -15.15
C ARG A 478 10.60 15.63 -15.53
N ASN A 479 10.96 14.48 -16.13
CA ASN A 479 12.34 14.11 -16.37
C ASN A 479 12.75 14.19 -17.86
N GLY A 480 11.89 14.76 -18.73
CA GLY A 480 12.16 14.82 -20.15
C GLY A 480 11.22 15.77 -20.91
N PRO A 481 11.32 15.77 -22.25
CA PRO A 481 10.47 16.59 -23.09
C PRO A 481 9.02 16.10 -23.10
N THR A 482 8.11 16.99 -23.48
CA THR A 482 6.72 16.67 -23.81
C THR A 482 6.59 16.47 -25.31
N GLU A 483 5.85 15.45 -25.73
CA GLU A 483 5.71 15.07 -27.12
C GLU A 483 4.34 14.47 -27.40
N THR A 484 3.94 14.37 -28.67
CA THR A 484 2.72 13.71 -29.11
C THR A 484 3.07 12.49 -29.93
N PHE A 485 2.61 11.33 -29.51
CA PHE A 485 2.81 10.06 -30.18
C PHE A 485 1.56 9.68 -30.97
N HIS A 486 1.75 9.15 -32.18
CA HIS A 486 0.66 8.68 -33.02
C HIS A 486 0.60 7.15 -32.96
N LEU A 487 -0.53 6.61 -32.54
CA LEU A 487 -0.77 5.18 -32.47
C LEU A 487 -1.99 4.78 -33.31
N ALA A 488 -1.97 3.56 -33.84
CA ALA A 488 -3.13 2.96 -34.46
C ALA A 488 -4.08 2.42 -33.37
N PHE A 489 -5.35 2.82 -33.41
CA PHE A 489 -6.40 2.31 -32.52
C PHE A 489 -7.22 1.23 -33.21
N LEU A 490 -7.08 -0.01 -32.78
CA LEU A 490 -7.81 -1.17 -33.30
C LEU A 490 -9.05 -1.47 -32.45
N GLY A 491 -10.11 -0.72 -32.65
CA GLY A 491 -11.33 -0.79 -31.84
C GLY A 491 -11.98 -2.17 -31.80
N ALA A 492 -11.93 -2.92 -32.92
CA ALA A 492 -12.48 -4.28 -33.00
C ALA A 492 -11.80 -5.27 -32.04
N THR A 493 -10.51 -5.08 -31.77
CA THR A 493 -9.69 -5.91 -30.87
C THR A 493 -9.27 -5.21 -29.60
N SER A 494 -9.82 -4.02 -29.30
CA SER A 494 -9.58 -3.24 -28.09
C SER A 494 -8.10 -3.08 -27.76
N LYS A 495 -7.27 -2.61 -28.69
CA LYS A 495 -5.85 -2.34 -28.47
C LYS A 495 -5.34 -1.15 -29.26
N PHE A 496 -4.25 -0.57 -28.75
CA PHE A 496 -3.37 0.32 -29.50
C PHE A 496 -2.20 -0.45 -30.09
N LYS A 497 -1.59 0.09 -31.15
CA LYS A 497 -0.41 -0.45 -31.80
C LYS A 497 0.43 0.68 -32.36
N ASP A 498 1.76 0.49 -32.41
CA ASP A 498 2.67 1.42 -33.10
C ASP A 498 2.25 1.59 -34.55
N MET A 499 2.39 2.82 -35.04
CA MET A 499 2.28 3.11 -36.48
C MET A 499 3.45 2.49 -37.26
N PRO A 500 3.27 2.16 -38.56
CA PRO A 500 4.37 1.74 -39.41
C PRO A 500 5.52 2.76 -39.40
N GLN A 501 6.77 2.28 -39.51
CA GLN A 501 7.97 3.15 -39.43
C GLN A 501 7.99 4.27 -40.48
N ASP A 502 7.36 4.06 -41.65
CA ASP A 502 7.30 5.02 -42.76
C ASP A 502 6.26 6.13 -42.52
N TYR A 503 5.42 6.03 -41.47
CA TYR A 503 4.35 7.00 -41.20
C TYR A 503 4.91 8.37 -40.81
N ASN A 504 5.88 8.41 -39.92
CA ASN A 504 6.51 9.65 -39.45
C ASN A 504 7.38 10.34 -40.51
N ALA A 505 7.93 9.56 -41.47
CA ALA A 505 8.72 10.09 -42.59
C ALA A 505 7.87 10.91 -43.61
N ASN A 506 6.55 10.63 -43.68
CA ASN A 506 5.62 11.30 -44.62
C ASN A 506 4.95 12.55 -44.04
N GLN A 507 5.06 12.80 -42.73
CA GLN A 507 4.47 14.00 -42.08
C GLN A 507 5.50 15.13 -41.92
N GLY A 508 6.56 15.17 -42.73
CA GLY A 508 7.61 16.17 -42.83
C GLY A 508 7.52 17.34 -41.88
N VAL A 509 8.29 17.29 -40.79
CA VAL A 509 8.68 18.47 -40.02
C VAL A 509 10.02 18.94 -40.56
#